data_645d57fc83af5a3e272be6bacd356f7b
#
_entry.id   645d57fc83af5a3e272be6bacd356f7b
#
_cell.length_a   1.000
_cell.length_b   1.000
_cell.length_c   1.000
_cell.angle_alpha   90.00
_cell.angle_beta   90.00
_cell.angle_gamma   90.00
#
_symmetry.space_group_name_H-M   'P 1'
#
loop_
_entity.id
_entity.type
_entity.pdbx_description
1 polymer ?
#
loop_
_entity_poly.entity_id
_entity_poly.type
_entity_poly.pdbx_seq_one_letter_code
_entity_poly.pdbx_strand_id
1 'polypeptide(L)'
;MIRIGPAGNSESFTAMGYKSTPQIPEYLEKMGLNAYEYQCGRGVRINREGVLKLKAGCEARDIQLSLHAPYYISLSSVEEEKRQNSIKYILESAEAADLMGAHRIVVHSGSCAKISREEALSLAGETLKQALAALDEAH
;
A
#
# COMPACT_ATOMS: atom_id res chain seq x y z
N MET A 1 -20.35 -8.19 4.04
CA MET A 1 -19.79 -9.19 3.07
C MET A 1 -18.31 -9.41 3.40
N ILE A 2 -17.85 -10.65 3.39
CA ILE A 2 -16.42 -10.97 3.56
C ILE A 2 -15.70 -10.71 2.24
N ARG A 3 -14.55 -10.03 2.30
CA ARG A 3 -13.68 -9.76 1.15
C ARG A 3 -12.43 -10.62 1.25
N ILE A 4 -12.13 -11.38 0.21
CA ILE A 4 -10.99 -12.29 0.15
C ILE A 4 -10.24 -12.07 -1.16
N GLY A 5 -8.93 -11.99 -1.08
CA GLY A 5 -8.08 -11.81 -2.25
C GLY A 5 -6.59 -11.82 -1.91
N PRO A 6 -5.72 -11.83 -2.92
CA PRO A 6 -4.29 -11.88 -2.74
C PRO A 6 -3.69 -10.50 -2.44
N ALA A 7 -2.52 -10.52 -1.84
CA ALA A 7 -1.61 -9.40 -1.76
C ALA A 7 -0.53 -9.56 -2.87
N GLY A 8 -0.56 -8.66 -3.84
CA GLY A 8 0.29 -8.76 -5.02
C GLY A 8 -0.14 -9.81 -6.05
N ASN A 9 0.66 -9.98 -7.07
CA ASN A 9 0.41 -10.91 -8.17
C ASN A 9 0.94 -12.30 -7.80
N SER A 10 0.03 -13.28 -7.74
CA SER A 10 0.37 -14.66 -7.42
C SER A 10 1.05 -15.41 -8.57
N GLU A 11 1.65 -16.55 -8.28
CA GLU A 11 2.21 -17.44 -9.31
C GLU A 11 1.14 -17.91 -10.30
N SER A 12 -0.08 -18.20 -9.83
CA SER A 12 -1.20 -18.59 -10.68
C SER A 12 -1.62 -17.47 -11.64
N PHE A 13 -1.52 -16.22 -11.27
CA PHE A 13 -1.73 -15.08 -12.17
C PHE A 13 -0.81 -15.16 -13.38
N THR A 14 0.47 -15.35 -13.16
CA THR A 14 1.47 -15.50 -14.24
C THR A 14 1.26 -16.80 -15.03
N ALA A 15 0.98 -17.90 -14.35
CA ALA A 15 0.74 -19.20 -14.98
C ALA A 15 -0.50 -19.18 -15.91
N MET A 16 -1.51 -18.38 -15.61
CA MET A 16 -2.70 -18.16 -16.44
C MET A 16 -2.47 -17.21 -17.63
N GLY A 17 -1.24 -16.71 -17.80
CA GLY A 17 -0.85 -15.87 -18.93
C GLY A 17 -1.01 -14.36 -18.71
N TYR A 18 -1.41 -13.92 -17.53
CA TYR A 18 -1.47 -12.51 -17.19
C TYR A 18 -0.06 -11.95 -16.93
N LYS A 19 0.17 -10.67 -17.26
CA LYS A 19 1.50 -10.06 -17.25
C LYS A 19 1.58 -8.76 -16.44
N SER A 20 0.49 -8.05 -16.29
CA SER A 20 0.50 -6.71 -15.70
C SER A 20 -0.67 -6.50 -14.73
N THR A 21 -0.43 -5.68 -13.72
CA THR A 21 -1.41 -5.38 -12.66
C THR A 21 -2.78 -4.90 -13.16
N PRO A 22 -2.91 -4.11 -14.23
CA PRO A 22 -4.23 -3.78 -14.79
C PRO A 22 -5.10 -4.98 -15.21
N GLN A 23 -4.52 -6.17 -15.37
CA GLN A 23 -5.23 -7.40 -15.68
C GLN A 23 -5.76 -8.16 -14.44
N ILE A 24 -5.40 -7.69 -13.25
CA ILE A 24 -5.82 -8.29 -11.97
C ILE A 24 -7.34 -8.42 -11.85
N PRO A 25 -8.17 -7.43 -12.20
CA PRO A 25 -9.62 -7.56 -12.05
C PRO A 25 -10.20 -8.75 -12.79
N GLU A 26 -9.74 -9.01 -14.00
CA GLU A 26 -10.17 -10.17 -14.80
C GLU A 26 -9.74 -11.50 -14.18
N TYR A 27 -8.49 -11.55 -13.70
CA TYR A 27 -7.96 -12.71 -12.99
C TYR A 27 -8.77 -13.02 -11.72
N LEU A 28 -9.04 -12.00 -10.89
CA LEU A 28 -9.80 -12.16 -9.65
C LEU A 28 -11.23 -12.63 -9.90
N GLU A 29 -11.88 -12.09 -10.93
CA GLU A 29 -13.21 -12.52 -11.34
C GLU A 29 -13.23 -14.03 -11.69
N LYS A 30 -12.25 -14.50 -12.48
CA LYS A 30 -12.10 -15.93 -12.81
C LYS A 30 -11.84 -16.80 -11.59
N MET A 31 -11.14 -16.27 -10.58
CA MET A 31 -10.83 -16.98 -9.33
C MET A 31 -11.97 -16.90 -8.29
N GLY A 32 -13.02 -16.12 -8.55
CA GLY A 32 -14.09 -15.89 -7.59
C GLY A 32 -13.66 -15.06 -6.37
N LEU A 33 -12.67 -14.18 -6.54
CA LEU A 33 -12.11 -13.34 -5.48
C LEU A 33 -12.61 -11.89 -5.62
N ASN A 34 -12.72 -11.18 -4.50
CA ASN A 34 -13.33 -9.84 -4.44
C ASN A 34 -12.52 -8.81 -3.64
N ALA A 35 -11.24 -9.06 -3.42
CA ALA A 35 -10.30 -8.12 -2.83
C ALA A 35 -8.91 -8.25 -3.48
N TYR A 36 -8.16 -7.16 -3.47
CA TYR A 36 -6.77 -7.14 -3.91
C TYR A 36 -5.98 -6.10 -3.14
N GLU A 37 -4.79 -6.46 -2.69
CA GLU A 37 -3.85 -5.52 -2.10
C GLU A 37 -2.69 -5.25 -3.06
N TYR A 38 -2.59 -4.01 -3.53
CA TYR A 38 -1.47 -3.59 -4.35
C TYR A 38 -0.21 -3.50 -3.48
N GLN A 39 0.85 -4.18 -3.91
CA GLN A 39 2.14 -4.19 -3.20
C GLN A 39 3.09 -3.18 -3.80
N CYS A 40 3.41 -2.11 -3.07
CA CYS A 40 4.41 -1.13 -3.51
C CYS A 40 5.83 -1.71 -3.59
N GLY A 41 6.15 -2.70 -2.73
CA GLY A 41 7.48 -3.27 -2.67
C GLY A 41 8.55 -2.20 -2.41
N ARG A 42 9.32 -1.87 -3.42
CA ARG A 42 10.36 -0.82 -3.39
C ARG A 42 9.91 0.54 -3.90
N GLY A 43 8.62 0.81 -3.86
CA GLY A 43 8.02 2.08 -4.27
C GLY A 43 6.81 1.91 -5.18
N VAL A 44 6.08 2.99 -5.37
CA VAL A 44 4.93 3.00 -6.29
C VAL A 44 5.46 3.02 -7.73
N ARG A 45 5.25 1.94 -8.47
CA ARG A 45 5.80 1.75 -9.83
C ARG A 45 4.76 1.68 -10.93
N ILE A 46 3.49 1.55 -10.57
CA ILE A 46 2.41 1.55 -11.55
C ILE A 46 2.20 2.97 -12.08
N ASN A 47 2.14 3.13 -13.39
CA ASN A 47 1.88 4.43 -13.98
C ASN A 47 0.40 4.82 -13.85
N ARG A 48 0.10 6.10 -14.07
CA ARG A 48 -1.26 6.65 -13.94
C ARG A 48 -2.29 5.90 -14.79
N GLU A 49 -1.97 5.57 -16.03
CA GLU A 49 -2.88 4.83 -16.91
C GLU A 49 -3.19 3.44 -16.35
N GLY A 50 -2.17 2.73 -15.87
CA GLY A 50 -2.33 1.42 -15.24
C GLY A 50 -3.16 1.47 -13.96
N VAL A 51 -2.97 2.50 -13.13
CA VAL A 51 -3.78 2.72 -11.92
C VAL A 51 -5.25 2.92 -12.27
N LEU A 52 -5.55 3.77 -13.24
CA LEU A 52 -6.93 4.06 -13.65
C LEU A 52 -7.61 2.83 -14.27
N LYS A 53 -6.87 2.01 -15.04
CA LYS A 53 -7.39 0.74 -15.57
C LYS A 53 -7.67 -0.25 -14.46
N LEU A 54 -6.79 -0.36 -13.48
CA LEU A 54 -6.99 -1.22 -12.30
C LEU A 54 -8.24 -0.78 -11.52
N LYS A 55 -8.35 0.51 -11.22
CA LYS A 55 -9.51 1.10 -10.54
C LYS A 55 -10.82 0.76 -11.26
N ALA A 56 -10.91 1.11 -12.53
CA ALA A 56 -12.11 0.88 -13.34
C ALA A 56 -12.49 -0.61 -13.42
N GLY A 57 -11.50 -1.49 -13.59
CA GLY A 57 -11.72 -2.92 -13.63
C GLY A 57 -12.21 -3.51 -12.31
N CYS A 58 -11.72 -3.00 -11.19
CA CYS A 58 -12.14 -3.40 -9.85
C CYS A 58 -13.53 -2.87 -9.50
N GLU A 59 -13.82 -1.61 -9.81
CA GLU A 59 -15.15 -1.01 -9.59
C GLU A 59 -16.23 -1.75 -10.37
N ALA A 60 -15.97 -2.08 -11.63
CA ALA A 60 -16.92 -2.81 -12.48
C ALA A 60 -17.27 -4.23 -11.96
N ARG A 61 -16.43 -4.81 -11.08
CA ARG A 61 -16.55 -6.17 -10.55
C ARG A 61 -16.78 -6.24 -9.05
N ASP A 62 -17.02 -5.11 -8.41
CA ASP A 62 -17.13 -5.00 -6.94
C ASP A 62 -15.92 -5.61 -6.20
N ILE A 63 -14.72 -5.37 -6.70
CA ILE A 63 -13.46 -5.78 -6.09
C ILE A 63 -12.92 -4.62 -5.25
N GLN A 64 -12.67 -4.88 -3.97
CA GLN A 64 -12.13 -3.88 -3.05
C GLN A 64 -10.60 -3.84 -3.11
N LEU A 65 -10.05 -2.62 -3.21
CA LEU A 65 -8.61 -2.38 -3.23
C LEU A 65 -8.10 -1.90 -1.88
N SER A 66 -6.91 -2.36 -1.52
CA SER A 66 -6.03 -1.77 -0.51
C SER A 66 -4.63 -1.62 -1.10
N LEU A 67 -3.78 -0.86 -0.43
CA LEU A 67 -2.40 -0.63 -0.84
C LEU A 67 -1.46 -0.93 0.32
N HIS A 68 -0.46 -1.75 0.08
CA HIS A 68 0.64 -1.97 1.00
C HIS A 68 1.79 -1.02 0.66
N ALA A 69 2.08 -0.07 1.55
CA ALA A 69 3.15 0.91 1.38
C ALA A 69 4.53 0.23 1.27
N PRO A 70 5.56 0.93 0.78
CA PRO A 70 6.90 0.37 0.66
C PRO A 70 7.40 -0.28 1.96
N TYR A 71 7.98 -1.45 1.87
CA TYR A 71 8.38 -2.26 3.04
C TYR A 71 9.52 -1.63 3.86
N TYR A 72 10.27 -0.71 3.29
CA TYR A 72 11.41 -0.05 3.95
C TYR A 72 11.02 1.16 4.80
N ILE A 73 9.73 1.48 4.92
CA ILE A 73 9.24 2.49 5.85
C ILE A 73 9.62 2.06 7.28
N SER A 74 10.24 2.97 8.03
CA SER A 74 10.61 2.76 9.42
C SER A 74 10.26 3.98 10.26
N LEU A 75 9.12 3.91 10.94
CA LEU A 75 8.62 5.00 11.78
C LEU A 75 9.39 5.11 13.10
N SER A 76 10.05 4.03 13.52
CA SER A 76 10.80 3.96 14.78
C SER A 76 12.32 4.12 14.63
N SER A 77 12.82 4.49 13.45
CA SER A 77 14.25 4.70 13.26
C SER A 77 14.79 5.78 14.20
N VAL A 78 15.97 5.54 14.80
CA VAL A 78 16.69 6.56 15.58
C VAL A 78 17.25 7.68 14.69
N GLU A 79 17.43 7.41 13.41
CA GLU A 79 17.86 8.39 12.42
C GLU A 79 16.66 9.23 11.96
N GLU A 80 16.67 10.51 12.31
CA GLU A 80 15.58 11.44 11.96
C GLU A 80 15.34 11.50 10.44
N GLU A 81 16.39 11.50 9.65
CA GLU A 81 16.28 11.50 8.18
C GLU A 81 15.46 10.31 7.65
N LYS A 82 15.67 9.13 8.22
CA LYS A 82 14.89 7.93 7.84
C LYS A 82 13.43 8.06 8.23
N ARG A 83 13.14 8.66 9.38
CA ARG A 83 11.75 8.92 9.78
C ARG A 83 11.09 9.94 8.84
N GLN A 84 11.78 11.02 8.48
CA GLN A 84 11.27 12.03 7.54
C GLN A 84 11.04 11.44 6.13
N ASN A 85 11.95 10.61 5.65
CA ASN A 85 11.77 9.88 4.40
C ASN A 85 10.57 8.93 4.48
N SER A 86 10.35 8.28 5.62
CA SER A 86 9.18 7.41 5.85
C SER A 86 7.87 8.18 5.76
N ILE A 87 7.81 9.40 6.28
CA ILE A 87 6.64 10.29 6.14
C ILE A 87 6.38 10.57 4.65
N LYS A 88 7.40 10.93 3.90
CA LYS A 88 7.29 11.16 2.45
C LYS A 88 6.73 9.94 1.72
N TYR A 89 7.22 8.74 2.03
CA TYR A 89 6.72 7.51 1.42
C TYR A 89 5.27 7.20 1.77
N ILE A 90 4.83 7.56 2.98
CA ILE A 90 3.42 7.46 3.37
C ILE A 90 2.56 8.42 2.54
N LEU A 91 2.99 9.66 2.34
CA LEU A 91 2.27 10.64 1.52
C LEU A 91 2.16 10.17 0.07
N GLU A 92 3.24 9.70 -0.53
CA GLU A 92 3.25 9.13 -1.89
C GLU A 92 2.31 7.90 -1.99
N SER A 93 2.29 7.06 -0.96
CA SER A 93 1.39 5.90 -0.90
C SER A 93 -0.07 6.30 -0.77
N ALA A 94 -0.36 7.35 0.00
CA ALA A 94 -1.71 7.89 0.16
C ALA A 94 -2.25 8.47 -1.16
N GLU A 95 -1.43 9.24 -1.87
CA GLU A 95 -1.76 9.78 -3.19
C GLU A 95 -2.04 8.65 -4.20
N ALA A 96 -1.20 7.61 -4.21
CA ALA A 96 -1.41 6.45 -5.06
C ALA A 96 -2.67 5.67 -4.70
N ALA A 97 -2.96 5.51 -3.41
CA ALA A 97 -4.16 4.84 -2.92
C ALA A 97 -5.43 5.60 -3.31
N ASP A 98 -5.43 6.92 -3.17
CA ASP A 98 -6.56 7.77 -3.59
C ASP A 98 -6.82 7.63 -5.09
N LEU A 99 -5.78 7.79 -5.90
CA LEU A 99 -5.88 7.64 -7.35
C LEU A 99 -6.39 6.24 -7.76
N MET A 100 -5.99 5.21 -7.02
CA MET A 100 -6.37 3.81 -7.22
C MET A 100 -7.80 3.51 -6.75
N GLY A 101 -8.38 4.34 -5.89
CA GLY A 101 -9.63 4.07 -5.19
C GLY A 101 -9.49 3.04 -4.07
N ALA A 102 -8.29 2.91 -3.51
CA ALA A 102 -8.04 2.07 -2.35
C ALA A 102 -8.41 2.81 -1.07
N HIS A 103 -9.15 2.14 -0.18
CA HIS A 103 -9.65 2.76 1.05
C HIS A 103 -8.73 2.55 2.26
N ARG A 104 -7.66 1.79 2.11
CA ARG A 104 -6.73 1.44 3.19
C ARG A 104 -5.31 1.37 2.69
N ILE A 105 -4.40 1.81 3.56
CA ILE A 105 -2.96 1.66 3.37
C ILE A 105 -2.42 0.85 4.54
N VAL A 106 -1.64 -0.17 4.24
CA VAL A 106 -0.88 -0.94 5.23
C VAL A 106 0.53 -0.35 5.32
N VAL A 107 0.94 0.06 6.50
CA VAL A 107 2.25 0.67 6.77
C VAL A 107 3.00 -0.13 7.82
N HIS A 108 4.22 -0.55 7.52
CA HIS A 108 5.11 -1.13 8.52
C HIS A 108 5.53 -0.06 9.53
N SER A 109 5.32 -0.32 10.81
CA SER A 109 5.63 0.64 11.87
C SER A 109 7.13 0.73 12.20
N GLY A 110 7.92 -0.26 11.80
CA GLY A 110 9.34 -0.34 12.08
C GLY A 110 9.70 -1.46 13.06
N SER A 111 10.89 -1.38 13.61
CA SER A 111 11.41 -2.38 14.55
C SER A 111 12.11 -1.69 15.74
N CYS A 112 12.37 -2.44 16.80
CA CYS A 112 13.11 -1.93 17.95
C CYS A 112 14.60 -1.75 17.64
N ALA A 113 15.16 -2.54 16.71
CA ALA A 113 16.59 -2.53 16.41
C ALA A 113 17.44 -2.61 17.70
N LYS A 114 18.15 -1.51 18.04
CA LYS A 114 19.03 -1.42 19.22
C LYS A 114 18.44 -0.60 20.38
N ILE A 115 17.19 -0.16 20.27
CA ILE A 115 16.50 0.61 21.31
C ILE A 115 15.44 -0.22 22.02
N SER A 116 14.94 0.27 23.14
CA SER A 116 13.86 -0.39 23.86
C SER A 116 12.56 -0.39 23.05
N ARG A 117 11.67 -1.33 23.36
CA ARG A 117 10.33 -1.38 22.74
C ARG A 117 9.53 -0.10 23.01
N GLU A 118 9.67 0.45 24.20
CA GLU A 118 8.98 1.68 24.60
C GLU A 118 9.47 2.89 23.80
N GLU A 119 10.79 3.03 23.64
CA GLU A 119 11.36 4.08 22.79
C GLU A 119 10.94 3.93 21.32
N ALA A 120 11.00 2.71 20.77
CA ALA A 120 10.57 2.44 19.41
C ALA A 120 9.09 2.80 19.19
N LEU A 121 8.23 2.44 20.14
CA LEU A 121 6.80 2.76 20.09
C LEU A 121 6.55 4.26 20.15
N SER A 122 7.26 4.98 21.01
CA SER A 122 7.19 6.44 21.12
C SER A 122 7.60 7.11 19.81
N LEU A 123 8.74 6.75 19.24
CA LEU A 123 9.22 7.29 17.96
C LEU A 123 8.25 7.00 16.81
N ALA A 124 7.75 5.76 16.72
CA ALA A 124 6.80 5.38 15.69
C ALA A 124 5.49 6.17 15.82
N GLY A 125 4.99 6.35 17.04
CA GLY A 125 3.79 7.13 17.31
C GLY A 125 3.93 8.61 16.93
N GLU A 126 5.06 9.23 17.24
CA GLU A 126 5.35 10.61 16.85
C GLU A 126 5.48 10.77 15.33
N THR A 127 6.20 9.86 14.68
CA THR A 127 6.37 9.88 13.22
C THR A 127 5.02 9.70 12.50
N LEU A 128 4.18 8.80 13.00
CA LEU A 128 2.85 8.58 12.44
C LEU A 128 1.95 9.81 12.61
N LYS A 129 1.99 10.47 13.76
CA LYS A 129 1.25 11.73 13.97
C LYS A 129 1.69 12.82 13.00
N GLN A 130 2.99 12.96 12.75
CA GLN A 130 3.52 13.91 11.76
C GLN A 130 3.04 13.56 10.35
N ALA A 131 3.04 12.28 9.98
CA ALA A 131 2.53 11.84 8.68
C ALA A 131 1.03 12.15 8.53
N LEU A 132 0.22 11.91 9.55
CA LEU A 132 -1.21 12.23 9.54
C LEU A 132 -1.46 13.73 9.42
N ALA A 133 -0.73 14.56 10.16
CA ALA A 133 -0.83 16.03 10.04
C ALA A 133 -0.48 16.51 8.63
N ALA A 134 0.57 15.95 8.02
CA ALA A 134 0.96 16.28 6.65
C ALA A 134 -0.08 15.83 5.61
N LEU A 135 -0.78 14.71 5.84
CA LEU A 135 -1.90 14.28 5.00
C LEU A 135 -3.08 15.23 5.10
N ASP A 136 -3.43 15.69 6.30
CA ASP A 136 -4.52 16.65 6.52
C ASP A 136 -4.24 18.00 5.86
N GLU A 137 -2.98 18.43 5.81
CA GLU A 137 -2.57 19.67 5.13
C GLU A 137 -2.59 19.56 3.59
N ALA A 138 -2.46 18.35 3.06
CA ALA A 138 -2.41 18.11 1.62
C ALA A 138 -3.79 17.94 0.97
N HIS A 139 -4.82 17.76 1.77
CA HIS A 139 -6.22 17.55 1.37
C HIS A 139 -7.16 18.58 2.02
#